data_c1daf838c3a82b9d42a78827ce876b4f
#
_entry.id   c1daf838c3a82b9d42a78827ce876b4f
#
_cell.length_a   1.000
_cell.length_b   1.000
_cell.length_c   1.000
_cell.angle_alpha   90.00
_cell.angle_beta   90.00
_cell.angle_gamma   90.00
#
_symmetry.space_group_name_H-M   'P 1'
#
loop_
_entity.id
_entity.type
_entity.pdbx_description
1 polymer ?
#
loop_
_entity_poly.entity_id
_entity_poly.type
_entity_poly.pdbx_seq_one_letter_code
_entity_poly.pdbx_strand_id
1 'polypeptide(L)'
;MSIRSVLRSRIRASVASASLALFTSASLIAPIHSLTAQEKAGAASKQEAKESDYYAIHSFEVPEGVELEATSFQRMPDGKMAVASRRGEIWLIENPDSDKASAEQFKRFAHGMHEPLGMDYRDGWLYVTQRPDVSRIRDNDGDGQADEFEVVADGWQITGDYHEYAFGSKFDKDGNIWVVLCLTGSFGSDALYRGWAVRATADGKTLPTTSGIRSPGGIGMNAAGDVFYTDNQGPWNGTCALKHLMPKKFVGHPGGFKWYEQAASEMGAKPKEPKDGSRFMVEADKIPEYEPPAILFPYGKMGQSAAGIACDTSDGKFGPFKNQMFVGDQTFSTVMRCSMEKVQGHYQGACYPFREGLDCGVVGLQMEPNGKLFVGGTNRGWGSRGTKSFCVQRLDWTGKVPFEILEMKAIKGGFELVFTQPVDRASAEDISSYAMKSFTYIYQGAYGSPEVDATEPQIKSAKLSSDALRVELQIEGLQRGHVHHLMSKGIRSAVQTSSQEKGESPGQGGSQGQGRGLLHTDAYYTLNYLP
;
A
#
# COMPACT_ATOMS: atom_id res chain seq x y z
N MET A 1 -21.93 -6.03 -58.72
CA MET A 1 -21.96 -4.60 -59.08
C MET A 1 -21.21 -3.87 -58.00
N SER A 2 -19.98 -3.73 -58.14
CA SER A 2 -19.01 -2.66 -58.50
C SER A 2 -19.52 -1.24 -58.25
N ILE A 3 -18.79 -0.49 -57.44
CA ILE A 3 -18.07 0.73 -57.83
C ILE A 3 -17.22 1.25 -56.64
N ARG A 4 -15.92 1.44 -56.94
CA ARG A 4 -14.89 2.14 -56.16
C ARG A 4 -15.03 3.65 -56.27
N SER A 5 -14.58 4.45 -55.26
CA SER A 5 -13.78 5.69 -55.45
C SER A 5 -13.20 6.13 -54.11
N VAL A 6 -11.99 6.08 -53.86
CA VAL A 6 -10.80 6.95 -53.90
C VAL A 6 -11.06 8.41 -53.53
N LEU A 7 -10.56 8.83 -52.38
CA LEU A 7 -10.05 10.19 -52.21
C LEU A 7 -8.79 10.17 -51.29
N ARG A 8 -7.64 10.50 -51.90
CA ARG A 8 -6.36 10.80 -51.21
C ARG A 8 -6.34 12.30 -50.88
N SER A 9 -6.07 12.68 -49.65
CA SER A 9 -5.62 14.03 -49.34
C SER A 9 -4.17 13.98 -48.76
N ARG A 10 -3.31 14.72 -49.45
CA ARG A 10 -1.87 14.92 -49.13
C ARG A 10 -1.76 15.96 -48.04
N ILE A 11 -1.04 15.69 -46.98
CA ILE A 11 -0.52 16.70 -46.04
C ILE A 11 0.99 16.87 -46.31
N ARG A 12 1.36 18.10 -46.67
CA ARG A 12 2.77 18.52 -46.87
C ARG A 12 3.46 18.75 -45.52
N ALA A 13 4.60 18.16 -45.33
CA ALA A 13 5.52 18.50 -44.28
C ALA A 13 6.31 19.77 -44.65
N SER A 14 6.32 20.76 -43.76
CA SER A 14 7.21 21.92 -43.83
C SER A 14 8.42 21.68 -42.95
N VAL A 15 9.60 21.64 -43.57
CA VAL A 15 10.90 21.60 -42.91
C VAL A 15 11.34 23.05 -42.66
N ALA A 16 11.56 23.41 -41.41
CA ALA A 16 12.19 24.67 -41.02
C ALA A 16 13.65 24.38 -40.65
N SER A 17 14.56 24.90 -41.47
CA SER A 17 16.00 24.88 -41.21
C SER A 17 16.37 25.98 -40.21
N ALA A 18 17.02 25.66 -39.12
CA ALA A 18 17.64 26.62 -38.21
C ALA A 18 19.16 26.60 -38.40
N SER A 19 19.70 27.76 -38.78
CA SER A 19 21.10 28.00 -39.04
C SER A 19 21.93 28.09 -37.76
N LEU A 20 23.06 27.41 -37.74
CA LEU A 20 24.05 27.38 -36.69
C LEU A 20 25.02 28.58 -36.87
N ALA A 21 25.05 29.50 -35.90
CA ALA A 21 26.04 30.59 -35.85
C ALA A 21 27.19 30.19 -34.91
N LEU A 22 28.39 30.03 -35.50
CA LEU A 22 29.65 29.89 -34.77
C LEU A 22 30.10 31.24 -34.21
N PHE A 23 30.28 31.34 -32.90
CA PHE A 23 31.07 32.39 -32.27
C PHE A 23 32.40 31.82 -31.80
N THR A 24 33.49 32.28 -32.44
CA THR A 24 34.87 32.08 -31.99
C THR A 24 35.20 33.17 -30.97
N SER A 25 35.52 32.81 -29.74
CA SER A 25 36.11 33.71 -28.76
C SER A 25 37.54 33.28 -28.42
N ALA A 26 38.45 34.21 -28.61
CA ALA A 26 39.89 34.09 -28.39
C ALA A 26 40.21 34.02 -26.89
N SER A 27 41.06 33.07 -26.49
CA SER A 27 41.58 32.90 -25.14
C SER A 27 42.73 33.85 -24.86
N LEU A 28 42.59 34.67 -23.81
CA LEU A 28 43.69 35.39 -23.17
C LEU A 28 44.23 34.54 -22.03
N ILE A 29 45.49 34.12 -22.11
CA ILE A 29 46.21 33.40 -21.08
C ILE A 29 46.85 34.43 -20.13
N ALA A 30 46.47 34.41 -18.84
CA ALA A 30 47.16 35.09 -17.77
C ALA A 30 47.82 34.07 -16.82
N PRO A 31 48.96 34.33 -16.21
CA PRO A 31 49.76 33.35 -15.50
C PRO A 31 49.16 33.03 -14.10
N ILE A 32 49.08 31.75 -13.80
CA ILE A 32 48.63 31.22 -12.52
C ILE A 32 49.75 31.32 -11.50
N HIS A 33 49.53 32.10 -10.46
CA HIS A 33 50.34 32.05 -9.24
C HIS A 33 49.92 30.84 -8.40
N SER A 34 50.87 30.00 -8.08
CA SER A 34 50.72 28.85 -7.19
C SER A 34 50.37 29.32 -5.76
N LEU A 35 49.15 29.09 -5.34
CA LEU A 35 48.74 29.14 -3.93
C LEU A 35 48.77 27.71 -3.36
N THR A 36 49.60 27.54 -2.35
CA THR A 36 49.76 26.33 -1.55
C THR A 36 48.41 25.83 -1.02
N ALA A 37 48.12 24.59 -1.32
CA ALA A 37 46.94 23.89 -0.76
C ALA A 37 47.12 23.71 0.76
N GLN A 38 46.34 24.44 1.52
CA GLN A 38 46.13 24.18 2.91
C GLN A 38 45.01 23.14 2.98
N GLU A 39 45.33 21.94 3.37
CA GLU A 39 44.37 20.85 3.63
C GLU A 39 43.29 21.34 4.58
N LYS A 40 42.08 21.62 4.06
CA LYS A 40 40.88 21.66 4.88
C LYS A 40 40.56 20.22 5.26
N ALA A 41 40.82 19.87 6.53
CA ALA A 41 40.25 18.68 7.15
C ALA A 41 38.75 18.66 6.86
N GLY A 42 38.32 17.70 6.04
CA GLY A 42 36.94 17.53 5.65
C GLY A 42 36.09 17.23 6.85
N ALA A 43 35.15 18.10 7.18
CA ALA A 43 34.01 17.73 8.00
C ALA A 43 33.34 16.56 7.27
N ALA A 44 33.39 15.36 7.86
CA ALA A 44 32.65 14.21 7.35
C ALA A 44 31.19 14.63 7.28
N SER A 45 30.64 14.74 6.07
CA SER A 45 29.22 14.96 5.87
C SER A 45 28.49 13.81 6.54
N LYS A 46 27.70 14.09 7.59
CA LYS A 46 26.83 13.08 8.19
C LYS A 46 25.94 12.55 7.07
N GLN A 47 26.20 11.33 6.63
CA GLN A 47 25.39 10.69 5.61
C GLN A 47 23.96 10.59 6.13
N GLU A 48 23.02 11.15 5.38
CA GLU A 48 21.60 11.12 5.70
C GLU A 48 21.12 9.65 5.70
N ALA A 49 20.36 9.25 6.72
CA ALA A 49 19.86 7.88 6.85
C ALA A 49 18.93 7.54 5.68
N LYS A 50 19.03 6.32 5.16
CA LYS A 50 18.21 5.82 4.05
C LYS A 50 17.38 4.63 4.51
N GLU A 51 16.24 4.40 3.86
CA GLU A 51 15.37 3.24 4.11
C GLU A 51 16.13 1.91 4.04
N SER A 52 17.09 1.78 3.10
CA SER A 52 17.95 0.60 2.95
C SER A 52 18.84 0.31 4.16
N ASP A 53 19.09 1.29 5.04
CA ASP A 53 19.86 1.09 6.26
C ASP A 53 19.05 0.28 7.30
N TYR A 54 17.73 0.22 7.14
CA TYR A 54 16.77 -0.40 8.06
C TYR A 54 16.08 -1.61 7.47
N TYR A 55 15.77 -1.60 6.16
CA TYR A 55 15.07 -2.68 5.46
C TYR A 55 15.79 -3.02 4.15
N ALA A 56 16.49 -4.14 4.14
CA ALA A 56 17.18 -4.64 2.95
C ALA A 56 16.18 -5.27 1.97
N ILE A 57 16.41 -5.07 0.67
CA ILE A 57 15.69 -5.76 -0.40
C ILE A 57 16.54 -6.93 -0.90
N HIS A 58 15.98 -8.14 -0.89
CA HIS A 58 16.52 -9.33 -1.53
C HIS A 58 15.68 -9.66 -2.76
N SER A 59 16.29 -9.66 -3.95
CA SER A 59 15.61 -10.02 -5.20
C SER A 59 15.90 -11.47 -5.56
N PHE A 60 14.85 -12.23 -5.89
CA PHE A 60 14.97 -13.61 -6.38
C PHE A 60 15.20 -13.60 -7.88
N GLU A 61 16.11 -14.46 -8.35
CA GLU A 61 16.29 -14.74 -9.77
C GLU A 61 15.20 -15.70 -10.23
N VAL A 62 14.30 -15.23 -11.07
CA VAL A 62 13.24 -16.06 -11.66
C VAL A 62 13.83 -16.92 -12.79
N PRO A 63 13.41 -18.19 -12.98
CA PRO A 63 13.92 -19.04 -14.04
C PRO A 63 13.81 -18.42 -15.43
N GLU A 64 14.80 -18.68 -16.29
CA GLU A 64 14.83 -18.16 -17.66
C GLU A 64 13.58 -18.60 -18.45
N GLY A 65 12.98 -17.65 -19.16
CA GLY A 65 11.75 -17.88 -19.93
C GLY A 65 10.45 -17.87 -19.13
N VAL A 66 10.52 -17.70 -17.81
CA VAL A 66 9.33 -17.59 -16.93
C VAL A 66 9.00 -16.13 -16.68
N GLU A 67 7.77 -15.72 -17.02
CA GLU A 67 7.21 -14.41 -16.66
C GLU A 67 6.40 -14.54 -15.37
N LEU A 68 7.08 -14.46 -14.23
CA LEU A 68 6.46 -14.63 -12.90
C LEU A 68 5.90 -13.30 -12.39
N GLU A 69 4.74 -12.91 -12.90
CA GLU A 69 3.96 -11.76 -12.42
C GLU A 69 3.32 -12.11 -11.06
N ALA A 70 4.12 -12.05 -9.99
CA ALA A 70 3.74 -12.56 -8.66
C ALA A 70 2.62 -11.74 -8.01
N THR A 71 1.50 -12.39 -7.69
CA THR A 71 0.27 -11.77 -7.21
C THR A 71 -0.08 -12.11 -5.77
N SER A 72 0.34 -13.27 -5.30
CA SER A 72 0.08 -13.76 -3.95
C SER A 72 1.18 -14.72 -3.50
N PHE A 73 1.37 -14.79 -2.20
CA PHE A 73 2.33 -15.68 -1.55
C PHE A 73 1.64 -16.47 -0.45
N GLN A 74 2.05 -17.72 -0.24
CA GLN A 74 1.57 -18.54 0.86
C GLN A 74 2.67 -19.50 1.33
N ARG A 75 3.01 -19.43 2.63
CA ARG A 75 3.93 -20.40 3.23
C ARG A 75 3.27 -21.77 3.29
N MET A 76 3.94 -22.78 2.73
CA MET A 76 3.52 -24.17 2.78
C MET A 76 4.02 -24.82 4.07
N PRO A 77 3.37 -25.92 4.55
CA PRO A 77 3.77 -26.60 5.78
C PRO A 77 5.19 -27.18 5.77
N ASP A 78 5.70 -27.51 4.58
CA ASP A 78 7.07 -28.02 4.39
C ASP A 78 8.13 -26.90 4.36
N GLY A 79 7.71 -25.65 4.58
CA GLY A 79 8.57 -24.47 4.64
C GLY A 79 8.85 -23.79 3.29
N LYS A 80 8.37 -24.33 2.17
CA LYS A 80 8.43 -23.67 0.86
C LYS A 80 7.48 -22.47 0.81
N MET A 81 7.72 -21.54 -0.12
CA MET A 81 6.82 -20.43 -0.41
C MET A 81 6.10 -20.65 -1.74
N ALA A 82 4.78 -20.85 -1.70
CA ALA A 82 3.97 -20.83 -2.89
C ALA A 82 3.80 -19.39 -3.40
N VAL A 83 3.98 -19.20 -4.71
CA VAL A 83 3.86 -17.92 -5.40
C VAL A 83 2.88 -18.08 -6.55
N ALA A 84 1.75 -17.39 -6.51
CA ALA A 84 0.82 -17.35 -7.63
C ALA A 84 1.29 -16.33 -8.67
N SER A 85 1.26 -16.71 -9.93
CA SER A 85 1.49 -15.83 -11.07
C SER A 85 0.16 -15.47 -11.72
N ARG A 86 -0.05 -14.18 -12.00
CA ARG A 86 -1.20 -13.73 -12.78
C ARG A 86 -1.34 -14.45 -14.14
N ARG A 87 -0.25 -15.06 -14.62
CA ARG A 87 -0.23 -15.87 -15.86
C ARG A 87 -0.89 -17.24 -15.73
N GLY A 88 -1.38 -17.60 -14.53
CA GLY A 88 -2.12 -18.85 -14.31
C GLY A 88 -1.27 -19.98 -13.78
N GLU A 89 -0.13 -19.70 -13.20
CA GLU A 89 0.76 -20.70 -12.62
C GLU A 89 0.94 -20.49 -11.12
N ILE A 90 1.28 -21.55 -10.41
CA ILE A 90 1.77 -21.51 -9.03
C ILE A 90 3.15 -22.16 -9.00
N TRP A 91 4.09 -21.45 -8.41
CA TRP A 91 5.47 -21.87 -8.24
C TRP A 91 5.79 -22.03 -6.75
N LEU A 92 6.60 -23.01 -6.40
CA LEU A 92 7.16 -23.19 -5.06
C LEU A 92 8.59 -22.69 -5.06
N ILE A 93 8.95 -21.85 -4.09
CA ILE A 93 10.32 -21.44 -3.82
C ILE A 93 10.86 -22.27 -2.68
N GLU A 94 11.89 -23.07 -2.93
CA GLU A 94 12.61 -23.83 -1.92
C GLU A 94 13.53 -22.90 -1.11
N ASN A 95 13.59 -23.10 0.22
CA ASN A 95 14.42 -22.27 1.12
C ASN A 95 14.23 -20.76 0.91
N PRO A 96 12.99 -20.24 0.93
CA PRO A 96 12.69 -18.83 0.60
C PRO A 96 13.31 -17.84 1.58
N ASP A 97 13.80 -18.31 2.73
CA ASP A 97 14.45 -17.49 3.75
C ASP A 97 15.97 -17.38 3.57
N SER A 98 16.54 -18.11 2.61
CA SER A 98 17.96 -18.08 2.28
C SER A 98 18.35 -16.71 1.68
N ASP A 99 19.58 -16.27 1.95
CA ASP A 99 20.16 -15.11 1.27
C ASP A 99 20.58 -15.43 -0.19
N LYS A 100 20.70 -16.71 -0.53
CA LYS A 100 20.89 -17.18 -1.90
C LYS A 100 19.53 -17.31 -2.57
N ALA A 101 19.19 -16.35 -3.40
CA ALA A 101 17.91 -16.25 -4.09
C ALA A 101 18.07 -16.60 -5.58
N SER A 102 18.29 -17.90 -5.91
CA SER A 102 18.58 -18.38 -7.27
C SER A 102 17.37 -18.98 -7.98
N ALA A 103 17.41 -19.00 -9.31
CA ALA A 103 16.38 -19.59 -10.16
C ALA A 103 16.15 -21.09 -9.91
N GLU A 104 17.16 -21.82 -9.45
CA GLU A 104 17.08 -23.25 -9.16
C GLU A 104 16.11 -23.59 -8.02
N GLN A 105 15.80 -22.59 -7.15
CA GLN A 105 14.87 -22.75 -6.04
C GLN A 105 13.41 -22.82 -6.49
N PHE A 106 13.10 -22.43 -7.73
CA PHE A 106 11.73 -22.39 -8.23
C PHE A 106 11.33 -23.71 -8.87
N LYS A 107 10.19 -24.27 -8.40
CA LYS A 107 9.56 -25.46 -8.97
C LYS A 107 8.11 -25.13 -9.31
N ARG A 108 7.66 -25.46 -10.52
CA ARG A 108 6.26 -25.24 -10.89
C ARG A 108 5.39 -26.28 -10.20
N PHE A 109 4.43 -25.83 -9.41
CA PHE A 109 3.50 -26.64 -8.65
C PHE A 109 2.19 -26.89 -9.38
N ALA A 110 1.63 -25.83 -10.00
CA ALA A 110 0.36 -25.91 -10.72
C ALA A 110 0.34 -24.95 -11.92
N HIS A 111 -0.54 -25.20 -12.88
CA HIS A 111 -0.77 -24.32 -14.04
C HIS A 111 -2.20 -24.44 -14.57
N GLY A 112 -2.57 -23.57 -15.54
CA GLY A 112 -3.88 -23.59 -16.19
C GLY A 112 -4.96 -22.83 -15.44
N MET A 113 -4.59 -22.02 -14.45
CA MET A 113 -5.51 -21.17 -13.69
C MET A 113 -5.82 -19.87 -14.41
N HIS A 114 -6.97 -19.25 -14.08
CA HIS A 114 -7.42 -18.00 -14.68
C HIS A 114 -7.11 -16.80 -13.78
N GLU A 115 -5.92 -16.23 -13.93
CA GLU A 115 -5.42 -15.04 -13.20
C GLU A 115 -5.60 -15.18 -11.66
N PRO A 116 -4.86 -16.09 -11.00
CA PRO A 116 -4.94 -16.25 -9.55
C PRO A 116 -4.43 -14.99 -8.84
N LEU A 117 -5.27 -14.40 -7.96
CA LEU A 117 -4.99 -13.15 -7.24
C LEU A 117 -5.19 -13.28 -5.72
N GLY A 118 -5.01 -14.48 -5.20
CA GLY A 118 -5.05 -14.73 -3.77
C GLY A 118 -4.86 -16.19 -3.46
N MET A 119 -4.13 -16.46 -2.37
CA MET A 119 -3.94 -17.81 -1.85
C MET A 119 -4.03 -17.81 -0.33
N ASP A 120 -4.48 -18.94 0.22
CA ASP A 120 -4.36 -19.30 1.63
C ASP A 120 -4.26 -20.83 1.76
N TYR A 121 -3.64 -21.31 2.84
CA TYR A 121 -3.46 -22.76 3.06
C TYR A 121 -4.22 -23.21 4.29
N ARG A 122 -5.01 -24.29 4.14
CA ARG A 122 -5.76 -24.86 5.24
C ARG A 122 -6.04 -26.35 5.03
N ASP A 123 -5.88 -27.15 6.07
CA ASP A 123 -6.29 -28.56 6.14
C ASP A 123 -5.77 -29.41 4.97
N GLY A 124 -4.51 -29.22 4.57
CA GLY A 124 -3.86 -29.99 3.50
C GLY A 124 -4.10 -29.43 2.09
N TRP A 125 -4.85 -28.33 1.94
CA TRP A 125 -5.17 -27.74 0.66
C TRP A 125 -4.63 -26.32 0.51
N LEU A 126 -4.14 -25.98 -0.66
CA LEU A 126 -3.89 -24.62 -1.09
C LEU A 126 -5.15 -24.08 -1.79
N TYR A 127 -5.79 -23.11 -1.17
CA TYR A 127 -6.96 -22.40 -1.73
C TYR A 127 -6.47 -21.26 -2.61
N VAL A 128 -7.08 -21.13 -3.80
CA VAL A 128 -6.68 -20.17 -4.82
C VAL A 128 -7.90 -19.43 -5.33
N THR A 129 -7.92 -18.12 -5.21
CA THR A 129 -8.95 -17.28 -5.84
C THR A 129 -8.51 -16.94 -7.24
N GLN A 130 -9.34 -17.27 -8.22
CA GLN A 130 -9.23 -16.93 -9.62
C GLN A 130 -10.41 -16.05 -10.05
N ARG A 131 -10.41 -15.55 -11.29
CA ARG A 131 -11.52 -14.72 -11.79
C ARG A 131 -12.90 -15.33 -11.62
N PRO A 132 -13.17 -16.61 -12.03
CA PRO A 132 -14.49 -17.20 -11.97
C PRO A 132 -14.82 -17.88 -10.63
N ASP A 133 -13.83 -18.25 -9.82
CA ASP A 133 -14.05 -19.16 -8.69
C ASP A 133 -13.00 -19.03 -7.57
N VAL A 134 -13.27 -19.70 -6.47
CA VAL A 134 -12.27 -20.19 -5.53
C VAL A 134 -12.10 -21.69 -5.76
N SER A 135 -10.91 -22.08 -6.14
CA SER A 135 -10.51 -23.48 -6.22
C SER A 135 -9.59 -23.84 -5.05
N ARG A 136 -9.48 -25.15 -4.76
CA ARG A 136 -8.43 -25.68 -3.90
C ARG A 136 -7.66 -26.77 -4.61
N ILE A 137 -6.37 -26.83 -4.35
CA ILE A 137 -5.46 -27.78 -5.03
C ILE A 137 -4.54 -28.45 -4.03
N ARG A 138 -4.09 -29.64 -4.34
CA ARG A 138 -3.07 -30.35 -3.57
C ARG A 138 -2.30 -31.35 -4.43
N ASP A 139 -1.16 -31.75 -3.92
CA ASP A 139 -0.31 -32.83 -4.38
C ASP A 139 -0.58 -34.06 -3.50
N ASN A 140 -1.15 -35.11 -4.04
CA ASN A 140 -1.49 -36.35 -3.31
C ASN A 140 -0.39 -37.39 -3.36
N ASP A 141 0.41 -37.47 -4.43
CA ASP A 141 1.43 -38.49 -4.60
C ASP A 141 2.83 -38.04 -4.16
N GLY A 142 3.00 -36.73 -3.85
CA GLY A 142 4.22 -36.14 -3.29
C GLY A 142 5.31 -35.89 -4.34
N ASP A 143 4.95 -35.80 -5.63
CA ASP A 143 5.90 -35.53 -6.71
C ASP A 143 6.29 -34.03 -6.83
N GLY A 144 5.62 -33.16 -6.07
CA GLY A 144 5.84 -31.72 -6.04
C GLY A 144 5.00 -30.96 -7.05
N GLN A 145 4.01 -31.57 -7.69
CA GLN A 145 3.02 -30.97 -8.56
C GLN A 145 1.61 -31.27 -8.04
N ALA A 146 0.70 -30.32 -8.21
CA ALA A 146 -0.69 -30.53 -7.84
C ALA A 146 -1.38 -31.46 -8.86
N ASP A 147 -1.98 -32.53 -8.37
CA ASP A 147 -2.72 -33.55 -9.13
C ASP A 147 -4.23 -33.56 -8.83
N GLU A 148 -4.66 -32.88 -7.79
CA GLU A 148 -6.07 -32.74 -7.44
C GLU A 148 -6.52 -31.28 -7.41
N PHE A 149 -7.61 -30.99 -8.13
CA PHE A 149 -8.19 -29.65 -8.27
C PHE A 149 -9.69 -29.73 -8.01
N GLU A 150 -10.19 -28.92 -7.11
CA GLU A 150 -11.62 -28.84 -6.78
C GLU A 150 -12.09 -27.39 -6.77
N VAL A 151 -13.22 -27.09 -7.40
CA VAL A 151 -13.92 -25.80 -7.25
C VAL A 151 -14.64 -25.80 -5.90
N VAL A 152 -14.34 -24.79 -5.08
CA VAL A 152 -14.97 -24.58 -3.77
C VAL A 152 -16.21 -23.71 -3.88
N ALA A 153 -16.13 -22.59 -4.63
CA ALA A 153 -17.23 -21.67 -4.81
C ALA A 153 -17.08 -20.89 -6.14
N ASP A 154 -18.17 -20.75 -6.88
CA ASP A 154 -18.27 -20.09 -8.18
C ASP A 154 -19.53 -19.20 -8.30
N GLY A 155 -20.09 -18.76 -7.19
CA GLY A 155 -21.40 -18.06 -7.13
C GLY A 155 -21.40 -16.62 -7.64
N TRP A 156 -20.41 -16.20 -8.42
CA TRP A 156 -20.40 -14.92 -9.15
C TRP A 156 -20.11 -15.16 -10.64
N GLN A 157 -20.21 -14.10 -11.44
CA GLN A 157 -20.04 -14.23 -12.89
C GLN A 157 -18.96 -13.33 -13.44
N ILE A 158 -18.54 -13.63 -14.68
CA ILE A 158 -17.61 -12.85 -15.50
C ILE A 158 -18.22 -12.64 -16.89
N THR A 159 -17.91 -11.50 -17.53
CA THR A 159 -18.25 -11.24 -18.94
C THR A 159 -17.08 -11.47 -19.88
N GLY A 160 -15.86 -11.54 -19.34
CA GLY A 160 -14.61 -11.53 -20.09
C GLY A 160 -13.97 -10.13 -20.18
N ASP A 161 -14.54 -9.14 -19.51
CA ASP A 161 -13.91 -7.83 -19.40
C ASP A 161 -12.58 -7.91 -18.64
N TYR A 162 -11.62 -7.13 -19.10
CA TYR A 162 -10.25 -7.12 -18.55
C TYR A 162 -10.18 -6.81 -17.04
N HIS A 163 -11.04 -5.91 -16.53
CA HIS A 163 -11.01 -5.47 -15.13
C HIS A 163 -11.83 -6.35 -14.17
N GLU A 164 -12.45 -7.41 -14.61
CA GLU A 164 -13.24 -8.30 -13.73
C GLU A 164 -12.34 -9.19 -12.84
N TYR A 165 -11.38 -8.58 -12.14
CA TYR A 165 -10.53 -9.27 -11.19
C TYR A 165 -11.31 -9.77 -9.97
N ALA A 166 -10.79 -10.82 -9.32
CA ALA A 166 -11.25 -11.34 -8.05
C ALA A 166 -10.04 -11.50 -7.13
N PHE A 167 -9.96 -10.70 -6.07
CA PHE A 167 -8.90 -10.82 -5.05
C PHE A 167 -9.43 -11.59 -3.84
N GLY A 168 -8.71 -12.57 -3.34
CA GLY A 168 -9.07 -13.42 -2.20
C GLY A 168 -7.80 -14.11 -1.71
N SER A 169 -7.86 -15.18 -1.30
CA SER A 169 -8.43 -16.16 -0.44
C SER A 169 -7.99 -15.84 0.99
N LYS A 170 -8.76 -15.18 1.80
CA LYS A 170 -8.46 -14.94 3.21
C LYS A 170 -9.56 -15.56 4.05
N PHE A 171 -9.18 -16.53 4.88
CA PHE A 171 -10.12 -17.18 5.80
C PHE A 171 -10.44 -16.24 6.96
N ASP A 172 -11.73 -16.04 7.23
CA ASP A 172 -12.16 -15.43 8.48
C ASP A 172 -12.17 -16.44 9.64
N LYS A 173 -12.44 -15.96 10.85
CA LYS A 173 -12.53 -16.80 12.06
C LYS A 173 -13.63 -17.86 12.01
N ASP A 174 -14.63 -17.66 11.16
CA ASP A 174 -15.74 -18.58 10.97
C ASP A 174 -15.44 -19.63 9.87
N GLY A 175 -14.28 -19.52 9.23
CA GLY A 175 -13.79 -20.41 8.19
C GLY A 175 -14.30 -20.12 6.79
N ASN A 176 -14.92 -18.95 6.57
CA ASN A 176 -15.31 -18.53 5.23
C ASN A 176 -14.14 -17.82 4.52
N ILE A 177 -14.09 -17.94 3.21
CA ILE A 177 -13.10 -17.29 2.37
C ILE A 177 -13.67 -15.98 1.84
N TRP A 178 -12.98 -14.87 2.10
CA TRP A 178 -13.34 -13.57 1.56
C TRP A 178 -12.78 -13.36 0.16
N VAL A 179 -13.63 -12.85 -0.73
CA VAL A 179 -13.28 -12.48 -2.10
C VAL A 179 -13.85 -11.10 -2.41
N VAL A 180 -13.07 -10.22 -3.00
CA VAL A 180 -13.50 -8.90 -3.49
C VAL A 180 -13.49 -8.88 -5.02
N LEU A 181 -14.61 -8.47 -5.61
CA LEU A 181 -14.89 -8.54 -7.03
C LEU A 181 -14.87 -7.15 -7.66
N CYS A 182 -13.94 -6.90 -8.59
CA CYS A 182 -13.88 -5.66 -9.33
C CYS A 182 -15.13 -5.47 -10.21
N LEU A 183 -15.55 -4.22 -10.40
CA LEU A 183 -16.56 -3.86 -11.40
C LEU A 183 -16.08 -4.20 -12.82
N THR A 184 -17.02 -4.48 -13.72
CA THR A 184 -16.80 -4.58 -15.16
C THR A 184 -16.26 -3.24 -15.67
N GLY A 185 -15.12 -3.23 -16.34
CA GLY A 185 -14.44 -2.02 -16.79
C GLY A 185 -14.05 -1.05 -15.67
N SER A 186 -14.18 -1.44 -14.40
CA SER A 186 -14.07 -0.55 -13.22
C SER A 186 -15.12 0.57 -13.16
N PHE A 187 -16.22 0.48 -13.90
CA PHE A 187 -17.28 1.48 -13.97
C PHE A 187 -18.68 0.89 -13.71
N GLY A 188 -19.02 -0.21 -14.36
CA GLY A 188 -20.32 -0.84 -14.28
C GLY A 188 -20.29 -2.21 -13.60
N SER A 189 -21.45 -2.86 -13.50
CA SER A 189 -21.57 -4.21 -12.97
C SER A 189 -22.40 -5.06 -13.93
N ASP A 190 -21.77 -5.67 -14.94
CA ASP A 190 -22.47 -6.36 -16.03
C ASP A 190 -22.64 -7.86 -15.77
N ALA A 191 -21.95 -8.40 -14.76
CA ALA A 191 -22.07 -9.77 -14.32
C ALA A 191 -22.40 -9.85 -12.81
N LEU A 192 -22.97 -10.98 -12.38
CA LEU A 192 -23.47 -11.19 -11.03
C LEU A 192 -22.38 -10.88 -9.97
N TYR A 193 -22.75 -10.07 -8.99
CA TYR A 193 -21.92 -9.60 -7.88
C TYR A 193 -20.64 -8.84 -8.24
N ARG A 194 -20.44 -8.40 -9.48
CA ARG A 194 -19.33 -7.47 -9.75
C ARG A 194 -19.54 -6.15 -9.00
N GLY A 195 -18.49 -5.71 -8.30
CA GLY A 195 -18.57 -4.57 -7.37
C GLY A 195 -19.01 -4.93 -5.95
N TRP A 196 -18.84 -6.20 -5.56
CA TRP A 196 -19.18 -6.72 -4.23
C TRP A 196 -18.00 -7.46 -3.60
N ALA A 197 -18.00 -7.54 -2.27
CA ALA A 197 -17.27 -8.58 -1.56
C ALA A 197 -18.25 -9.71 -1.22
N VAL A 198 -17.79 -10.94 -1.44
CA VAL A 198 -18.52 -12.17 -1.12
C VAL A 198 -17.71 -13.04 -0.19
N ARG A 199 -18.37 -13.97 0.51
CA ARG A 199 -17.72 -15.03 1.28
C ARG A 199 -18.10 -16.38 0.71
N ALA A 200 -17.11 -17.22 0.44
CA ALA A 200 -17.30 -18.62 0.14
C ALA A 200 -17.30 -19.42 1.44
N THR A 201 -18.38 -20.16 1.71
CA THR A 201 -18.48 -21.03 2.88
C THR A 201 -17.84 -22.39 2.66
N ALA A 202 -17.58 -23.13 3.72
CA ALA A 202 -16.99 -24.47 3.62
C ALA A 202 -17.85 -25.48 2.84
N ASP A 203 -19.18 -25.27 2.77
CA ASP A 203 -20.13 -26.06 1.97
C ASP A 203 -20.36 -25.52 0.56
N GLY A 204 -19.51 -24.59 0.09
CA GLY A 204 -19.47 -24.11 -1.29
C GLY A 204 -20.48 -23.00 -1.62
N LYS A 205 -21.18 -22.45 -0.63
CA LYS A 205 -22.10 -21.33 -0.89
C LYS A 205 -21.35 -20.01 -1.03
N THR A 206 -21.81 -19.19 -1.95
CA THR A 206 -21.36 -17.80 -2.07
C THR A 206 -22.34 -16.88 -1.35
N LEU A 207 -21.87 -16.19 -0.31
CA LEU A 207 -22.65 -15.25 0.49
C LEU A 207 -22.28 -13.82 0.06
N PRO A 208 -23.18 -13.06 -0.58
CA PRO A 208 -22.99 -11.63 -0.79
C PRO A 208 -22.88 -10.94 0.58
N THR A 209 -21.84 -10.13 0.78
CA THR A 209 -21.46 -9.71 2.13
C THR A 209 -21.33 -8.20 2.27
N THR A 210 -20.68 -7.52 1.32
CA THR A 210 -20.46 -6.07 1.33
C THR A 210 -20.59 -5.56 -0.11
N SER A 211 -21.35 -4.49 -0.32
CA SER A 211 -21.50 -3.87 -1.64
C SER A 211 -20.64 -2.61 -1.76
N GLY A 212 -20.45 -2.12 -2.98
CA GLY A 212 -19.82 -0.82 -3.22
C GLY A 212 -18.32 -0.87 -3.48
N ILE A 213 -17.81 -2.01 -3.88
CA ILE A 213 -16.44 -2.19 -4.37
C ILE A 213 -16.32 -1.56 -5.76
N ARG A 214 -15.22 -0.86 -6.04
CA ARG A 214 -14.97 -0.33 -7.39
C ARG A 214 -13.88 -1.14 -8.12
N SER A 215 -12.62 -0.94 -7.74
CA SER A 215 -11.45 -1.51 -8.40
C SER A 215 -10.43 -1.93 -7.35
N PRO A 216 -10.63 -3.10 -6.72
CA PRO A 216 -9.74 -3.60 -5.70
C PRO A 216 -8.35 -3.87 -6.28
N GLY A 217 -7.31 -3.65 -5.46
CA GLY A 217 -5.92 -4.01 -5.77
C GLY A 217 -5.38 -5.10 -4.86
N GLY A 218 -6.08 -5.41 -3.76
CA GLY A 218 -5.69 -6.44 -2.81
C GLY A 218 -6.65 -6.55 -1.64
N ILE A 219 -6.54 -7.64 -0.90
CA ILE A 219 -7.28 -7.96 0.32
C ILE A 219 -6.31 -8.43 1.40
N GLY A 220 -6.60 -8.13 2.65
CA GLY A 220 -5.81 -8.56 3.80
C GLY A 220 -6.56 -8.40 5.11
N MET A 221 -5.92 -8.81 6.20
CA MET A 221 -6.48 -8.69 7.55
C MET A 221 -5.53 -7.91 8.45
N ASN A 222 -6.11 -7.19 9.42
CA ASN A 222 -5.32 -6.63 10.51
C ASN A 222 -5.02 -7.71 11.58
N ALA A 223 -4.27 -7.34 12.62
CA ALA A 223 -3.91 -8.27 13.69
C ALA A 223 -5.12 -8.77 14.53
N ALA A 224 -6.27 -8.10 14.44
CA ALA A 224 -7.51 -8.54 15.08
C ALA A 224 -8.35 -9.50 14.20
N GLY A 225 -7.93 -9.75 12.96
CA GLY A 225 -8.66 -10.57 11.99
C GLY A 225 -9.78 -9.83 11.26
N ASP A 226 -9.89 -8.50 11.41
CA ASP A 226 -10.82 -7.69 10.63
C ASP A 226 -10.30 -7.56 9.19
N VAL A 227 -11.19 -7.65 8.19
CA VAL A 227 -10.85 -7.74 6.77
C VAL A 227 -10.85 -6.38 6.11
N PHE A 228 -9.82 -6.11 5.34
CA PHE A 228 -9.65 -4.87 4.57
C PHE A 228 -9.35 -5.15 3.12
N TYR A 229 -9.65 -4.18 2.26
CA TYR A 229 -9.22 -4.19 0.88
C TYR A 229 -8.73 -2.80 0.47
N THR A 230 -7.88 -2.75 -0.53
CA THR A 230 -7.49 -1.51 -1.20
C THR A 230 -8.43 -1.25 -2.37
N ASP A 231 -8.87 -0.01 -2.54
CA ASP A 231 -9.72 0.41 -3.65
C ASP A 231 -9.09 1.57 -4.40
N ASN A 232 -8.95 1.44 -5.73
CA ASN A 232 -8.25 2.41 -6.55
C ASN A 232 -9.10 3.63 -6.91
N GLN A 233 -8.43 4.77 -7.18
CA GLN A 233 -9.08 6.00 -7.63
C GLN A 233 -9.98 5.77 -8.85
N GLY A 234 -11.13 6.41 -8.88
CA GLY A 234 -12.07 6.40 -9.99
C GLY A 234 -13.45 6.95 -9.64
N PRO A 235 -14.51 6.58 -10.36
CA PRO A 235 -15.87 6.96 -9.99
C PRO A 235 -16.18 6.57 -8.55
N TRP A 236 -16.79 7.50 -7.80
CA TRP A 236 -17.14 7.35 -6.38
C TRP A 236 -15.96 7.05 -5.44
N ASN A 237 -14.75 7.21 -5.94
CA ASN A 237 -13.50 6.96 -5.22
C ASN A 237 -12.49 8.06 -5.59
N GLY A 238 -12.55 9.19 -4.89
CA GLY A 238 -11.79 10.40 -5.23
C GLY A 238 -10.28 10.19 -5.24
N THR A 239 -9.77 9.25 -4.41
CA THR A 239 -8.38 8.79 -4.36
C THR A 239 -8.34 7.31 -3.99
N CYS A 240 -7.18 6.67 -4.03
CA CYS A 240 -7.01 5.31 -3.51
C CYS A 240 -7.28 5.27 -2.01
N ALA A 241 -7.74 4.13 -1.50
CA ALA A 241 -8.15 4.00 -0.11
C ALA A 241 -7.92 2.59 0.45
N LEU A 242 -7.73 2.50 1.77
CA LEU A 242 -7.88 1.28 2.56
C LEU A 242 -9.28 1.29 3.18
N LYS A 243 -10.08 0.26 2.90
CA LYS A 243 -11.48 0.18 3.33
C LYS A 243 -11.73 -1.09 4.14
N HIS A 244 -12.53 -0.96 5.18
CA HIS A 244 -12.93 -2.07 6.06
C HIS A 244 -14.12 -2.81 5.45
N LEU A 245 -14.04 -4.13 5.36
CA LEU A 245 -15.11 -4.99 4.88
C LEU A 245 -15.92 -5.54 6.07
N MET A 246 -17.20 -5.22 6.08
CA MET A 246 -18.14 -5.73 7.09
C MET A 246 -19.42 -6.26 6.45
N PRO A 247 -20.02 -7.32 7.00
CA PRO A 247 -21.31 -7.81 6.54
C PRO A 247 -22.38 -6.71 6.55
N LYS A 248 -23.21 -6.70 5.52
CA LYS A 248 -24.36 -5.76 5.36
C LYS A 248 -23.97 -4.30 5.17
N LYS A 249 -22.68 -4.00 4.85
CA LYS A 249 -22.23 -2.64 4.60
C LYS A 249 -22.09 -2.32 3.11
N PHE A 250 -22.11 -1.03 2.84
CA PHE A 250 -21.84 -0.40 1.56
C PHE A 250 -20.56 0.42 1.68
N VAL A 251 -19.59 0.24 0.77
CA VAL A 251 -18.26 0.88 0.88
C VAL A 251 -17.99 1.93 -0.21
N GLY A 252 -19.04 2.41 -0.90
CA GLY A 252 -18.97 3.67 -1.63
C GLY A 252 -19.44 3.67 -3.08
N HIS A 253 -19.21 2.64 -3.89
CA HIS A 253 -19.58 2.67 -5.32
C HIS A 253 -20.97 2.07 -5.58
N PRO A 254 -21.95 2.84 -6.12
CA PRO A 254 -23.33 2.33 -6.28
C PRO A 254 -23.52 1.37 -7.47
N GLY A 255 -22.50 1.15 -8.33
CA GLY A 255 -22.60 0.38 -9.57
C GLY A 255 -23.13 -1.05 -9.42
N GLY A 256 -22.93 -1.68 -8.26
CA GLY A 256 -23.43 -3.02 -7.94
C GLY A 256 -24.84 -3.07 -7.32
N PHE A 257 -25.54 -1.96 -7.19
CA PHE A 257 -26.84 -1.88 -6.50
C PHE A 257 -27.97 -2.73 -7.11
N LYS A 258 -27.87 -3.06 -8.38
CA LYS A 258 -28.85 -3.94 -9.03
C LYS A 258 -28.90 -5.36 -8.45
N TRP A 259 -27.84 -5.82 -7.77
CA TRP A 259 -27.77 -7.16 -7.19
C TRP A 259 -28.40 -7.27 -5.79
N TYR A 260 -28.89 -6.18 -5.22
CA TYR A 260 -29.58 -6.23 -3.92
C TYR A 260 -30.85 -7.07 -3.92
N GLU A 261 -31.51 -7.23 -5.07
CA GLU A 261 -32.68 -8.11 -5.20
C GLU A 261 -32.28 -9.58 -4.95
N GLN A 262 -31.16 -10.02 -5.56
CA GLN A 262 -30.63 -11.38 -5.39
C GLN A 262 -29.97 -11.59 -4.01
N ALA A 263 -29.48 -10.53 -3.39
CA ALA A 263 -28.78 -10.55 -2.10
C ALA A 263 -29.68 -10.20 -0.90
N ALA A 264 -30.99 -10.06 -1.09
CA ALA A 264 -31.88 -9.47 -0.08
C ALA A 264 -31.93 -10.26 1.25
N SER A 265 -31.78 -11.59 1.19
CA SER A 265 -31.73 -12.44 2.40
C SER A 265 -30.51 -12.18 3.29
N GLU A 266 -29.35 -11.91 2.68
CA GLU A 266 -28.08 -11.68 3.36
C GLU A 266 -27.88 -10.21 3.71
N MET A 267 -28.23 -9.31 2.81
CA MET A 267 -27.89 -7.88 2.87
C MET A 267 -29.01 -6.99 3.40
N GLY A 268 -30.28 -7.42 3.26
CA GLY A 268 -31.43 -6.58 3.56
C GLY A 268 -31.73 -5.60 2.41
N ALA A 269 -32.32 -4.45 2.76
CA ALA A 269 -32.74 -3.46 1.77
C ALA A 269 -31.52 -2.75 1.12
N LYS A 270 -31.71 -2.39 -0.17
CA LYS A 270 -30.72 -1.58 -0.90
C LYS A 270 -30.53 -0.22 -0.20
N PRO A 271 -29.30 0.22 0.06
CA PRO A 271 -29.01 1.55 0.60
C PRO A 271 -29.53 2.66 -0.30
N LYS A 272 -29.73 3.84 0.30
CA LYS A 272 -30.00 5.05 -0.48
C LYS A 272 -28.81 5.34 -1.39
N GLU A 273 -29.09 5.75 -2.63
CA GLU A 273 -28.05 6.17 -3.57
C GLU A 273 -27.37 7.44 -3.08
N PRO A 274 -26.02 7.48 -3.02
CA PRO A 274 -25.30 8.66 -2.58
C PRO A 274 -25.48 9.83 -3.56
N LYS A 275 -25.44 11.05 -3.03
CA LYS A 275 -25.57 12.27 -3.86
C LYS A 275 -24.26 12.53 -4.60
N ASP A 276 -24.33 12.62 -5.93
CA ASP A 276 -23.20 13.02 -6.78
C ASP A 276 -22.68 14.43 -6.45
N GLY A 277 -21.36 14.61 -6.45
CA GLY A 277 -20.71 15.88 -6.12
C GLY A 277 -20.68 16.23 -4.63
N SER A 278 -21.04 15.30 -3.75
CA SER A 278 -21.06 15.47 -2.29
C SER A 278 -19.66 15.27 -1.66
N ARG A 279 -19.64 15.02 -0.35
CA ARG A 279 -18.46 14.55 0.42
C ARG A 279 -18.81 13.24 1.10
N PHE A 280 -17.85 12.31 1.13
CA PHE A 280 -18.15 10.94 1.60
C PHE A 280 -18.67 10.90 3.04
N MET A 281 -18.17 11.73 3.97
CA MET A 281 -18.70 11.78 5.33
C MET A 281 -20.09 12.44 5.43
N VAL A 282 -20.42 13.37 4.52
CA VAL A 282 -21.78 13.91 4.42
C VAL A 282 -22.78 12.84 3.98
N GLU A 283 -22.35 11.93 3.13
CA GLU A 283 -23.22 10.80 2.70
C GLU A 283 -23.22 9.69 3.75
N ALA A 284 -22.14 9.43 4.47
CA ALA A 284 -22.08 8.49 5.59
C ALA A 284 -23.07 8.85 6.70
N ASP A 285 -23.28 10.14 6.98
CA ASP A 285 -24.26 10.61 7.95
C ASP A 285 -25.73 10.38 7.52
N LYS A 286 -25.98 10.13 6.22
CA LYS A 286 -27.32 9.95 5.64
C LYS A 286 -27.62 8.52 5.23
N ILE A 287 -26.61 7.67 5.11
CA ILE A 287 -26.70 6.29 4.63
C ILE A 287 -26.11 5.38 5.72
N PRO A 288 -26.94 4.82 6.62
CA PRO A 288 -26.46 4.03 7.76
C PRO A 288 -25.64 2.80 7.40
N GLU A 289 -25.84 2.27 6.20
CA GLU A 289 -25.10 1.13 5.67
C GLU A 289 -23.70 1.54 5.18
N TYR A 290 -23.45 2.84 4.95
CA TYR A 290 -22.18 3.29 4.39
C TYR A 290 -21.06 3.25 5.44
N GLU A 291 -20.05 2.45 5.13
CA GLU A 291 -18.78 2.42 5.87
C GLU A 291 -17.75 3.26 5.12
N PRO A 292 -17.30 4.39 5.67
CA PRO A 292 -16.34 5.26 5.01
C PRO A 292 -14.94 4.62 4.94
N PRO A 293 -14.06 5.08 4.03
CA PRO A 293 -12.68 4.63 3.97
C PRO A 293 -11.95 4.82 5.30
N ALA A 294 -11.26 3.78 5.79
CA ALA A 294 -10.45 3.89 7.00
C ALA A 294 -9.23 4.81 6.80
N ILE A 295 -8.56 4.70 5.63
CA ILE A 295 -7.43 5.54 5.25
C ILE A 295 -7.57 5.92 3.78
N LEU A 296 -7.44 7.20 3.48
CA LEU A 296 -7.28 7.73 2.14
C LEU A 296 -5.79 7.85 1.82
N PHE A 297 -5.37 7.34 0.66
CA PHE A 297 -4.01 7.48 0.15
C PHE A 297 -3.97 8.66 -0.83
N PRO A 298 -3.40 9.83 -0.47
CA PRO A 298 -3.37 10.98 -1.36
C PRO A 298 -2.71 10.65 -2.71
N TYR A 299 -3.46 10.84 -3.79
CA TYR A 299 -3.06 10.48 -5.15
C TYR A 299 -1.79 11.19 -5.57
N GLY A 300 -0.85 10.47 -6.14
CA GLY A 300 0.44 11.02 -6.56
C GLY A 300 1.44 11.29 -5.43
N LYS A 301 1.01 11.17 -4.16
CA LYS A 301 1.86 11.38 -2.97
C LYS A 301 2.10 10.08 -2.21
N MET A 302 1.03 9.37 -1.87
CA MET A 302 1.09 8.11 -1.13
C MET A 302 0.66 6.91 -1.97
N GLY A 303 -0.48 6.99 -2.66
CA GLY A 303 -0.98 5.92 -3.52
C GLY A 303 -1.40 6.43 -4.89
N GLN A 304 -1.21 5.61 -5.92
CA GLN A 304 -1.73 5.84 -7.25
C GLN A 304 -2.38 4.58 -7.81
N SER A 305 -1.94 3.40 -7.36
CA SER A 305 -2.51 2.09 -7.67
C SER A 305 -2.28 1.17 -6.45
N ALA A 306 -2.98 1.49 -5.34
CA ALA A 306 -2.85 0.74 -4.10
C ALA A 306 -3.25 -0.73 -4.30
N ALA A 307 -2.43 -1.64 -3.78
CA ALA A 307 -2.49 -3.07 -4.10
C ALA A 307 -2.50 -3.95 -2.84
N GLY A 308 -1.72 -5.01 -2.82
CA GLY A 308 -1.67 -6.03 -1.78
C GLY A 308 -1.49 -5.49 -0.36
N ILE A 309 -2.03 -6.23 0.61
CA ILE A 309 -2.04 -5.87 2.03
C ILE A 309 -1.37 -6.98 2.83
N ALA A 310 -0.47 -6.62 3.74
CA ALA A 310 0.06 -7.49 4.77
C ALA A 310 0.01 -6.81 6.14
N CYS A 311 -0.11 -7.57 7.23
CA CYS A 311 -0.05 -7.05 8.59
C CYS A 311 1.17 -7.63 9.31
N ASP A 312 1.92 -6.81 10.04
CA ASP A 312 3.03 -7.31 10.86
C ASP A 312 2.49 -8.03 12.11
N THR A 313 2.34 -9.32 11.99
CA THR A 313 2.01 -10.24 13.09
C THR A 313 3.23 -11.04 13.55
N SER A 314 4.44 -10.62 13.18
CA SER A 314 5.71 -11.31 13.48
C SER A 314 6.19 -11.16 14.92
N ASP A 315 5.44 -10.43 15.75
CA ASP A 315 5.79 -10.12 17.14
C ASP A 315 7.11 -9.32 17.27
N GLY A 316 7.28 -8.33 16.38
CA GLY A 316 8.42 -7.42 16.36
C GLY A 316 9.68 -7.95 15.67
N LYS A 317 9.60 -9.10 15.00
CA LYS A 317 10.73 -9.62 14.20
C LYS A 317 10.94 -8.87 12.88
N PHE A 318 9.92 -8.11 12.43
CA PHE A 318 10.02 -7.18 11.30
C PHE A 318 10.35 -5.74 11.75
N GLY A 319 10.69 -5.51 13.01
CA GLY A 319 11.08 -4.21 13.56
C GLY A 319 10.00 -3.57 14.45
N PRO A 320 9.95 -2.25 14.58
CA PRO A 320 9.11 -1.57 15.58
C PRO A 320 7.62 -1.49 15.24
N PHE A 321 7.22 -1.86 14.02
CA PHE A 321 5.87 -1.57 13.47
C PHE A 321 4.85 -2.70 13.71
N LYS A 322 4.97 -3.40 14.83
CA LYS A 322 4.08 -4.51 15.22
C LYS A 322 2.59 -4.14 15.10
N ASN A 323 1.81 -5.04 14.53
CA ASN A 323 0.37 -4.94 14.26
C ASN A 323 -0.04 -3.85 13.27
N GLN A 324 0.90 -3.19 12.62
CA GLN A 324 0.61 -2.24 11.56
C GLN A 324 0.43 -2.94 10.21
N MET A 325 -0.34 -2.32 9.33
CA MET A 325 -0.55 -2.83 7.99
C MET A 325 0.43 -2.20 7.01
N PHE A 326 0.88 -3.02 6.07
CA PHE A 326 1.71 -2.62 4.94
C PHE A 326 0.89 -2.77 3.67
N VAL A 327 0.94 -1.74 2.82
CA VAL A 327 0.16 -1.68 1.59
C VAL A 327 1.10 -1.41 0.42
N GLY A 328 1.03 -2.27 -0.61
CA GLY A 328 1.78 -2.08 -1.85
C GLY A 328 1.17 -1.02 -2.75
N ASP A 329 2.00 -0.42 -3.61
CA ASP A 329 1.52 0.42 -4.71
C ASP A 329 2.18 -0.01 -6.02
N GLN A 330 1.34 -0.33 -7.02
CA GLN A 330 1.82 -0.80 -8.31
C GLN A 330 2.53 0.31 -9.10
N THR A 331 1.96 1.52 -9.13
CA THR A 331 2.54 2.63 -9.90
C THR A 331 3.86 3.11 -9.32
N PHE A 332 3.94 3.23 -8.00
CA PHE A 332 5.14 3.75 -7.34
C PHE A 332 6.20 2.71 -7.06
N SER A 333 5.88 1.42 -7.18
CA SER A 333 6.80 0.33 -6.82
C SER A 333 7.32 0.48 -5.39
N THR A 334 6.39 0.71 -4.46
CA THR A 334 6.65 0.99 -3.06
C THR A 334 5.77 0.17 -2.14
N VAL A 335 6.16 0.09 -0.89
CA VAL A 335 5.31 -0.34 0.22
C VAL A 335 5.10 0.84 1.15
N MET A 336 3.84 1.14 1.45
CA MET A 336 3.40 2.13 2.45
C MET A 336 3.15 1.43 3.78
N ARG A 337 3.22 2.19 4.88
CA ARG A 337 2.86 1.73 6.22
C ARG A 337 1.59 2.44 6.70
N CYS A 338 0.73 1.72 7.42
CA CYS A 338 -0.54 2.23 7.94
C CYS A 338 -0.67 1.91 9.43
N SER A 339 -0.93 2.93 10.25
CA SER A 339 -1.39 2.77 11.63
C SER A 339 -2.87 3.12 11.73
N MET A 340 -3.65 2.30 12.43
CA MET A 340 -5.09 2.47 12.55
C MET A 340 -5.56 2.40 14.00
N GLU A 341 -6.65 3.09 14.26
CA GLU A 341 -7.38 3.04 15.52
C GLU A 341 -8.89 2.93 15.30
N LYS A 342 -9.64 2.52 16.32
CA LYS A 342 -11.10 2.57 16.30
C LYS A 342 -11.60 3.77 17.09
N VAL A 343 -12.34 4.66 16.41
CA VAL A 343 -13.04 5.79 17.03
C VAL A 343 -14.53 5.62 16.77
N GLN A 344 -15.34 5.64 17.83
CA GLN A 344 -16.80 5.40 17.74
C GLN A 344 -17.18 4.07 17.04
N GLY A 345 -16.30 3.06 17.11
CA GLY A 345 -16.52 1.73 16.50
C GLY A 345 -16.04 1.59 15.05
N HIS A 346 -15.60 2.66 14.40
CA HIS A 346 -15.10 2.69 13.03
C HIS A 346 -13.58 2.81 12.97
N TYR A 347 -12.97 2.21 11.97
CA TYR A 347 -11.53 2.37 11.72
C TYR A 347 -11.21 3.69 11.02
N GLN A 348 -10.16 4.32 11.48
CA GLN A 348 -9.49 5.46 10.84
C GLN A 348 -8.00 5.42 11.17
N GLY A 349 -7.17 6.25 10.55
CA GLY A 349 -5.76 6.26 10.86
C GLY A 349 -4.90 7.01 9.86
N ALA A 350 -3.59 6.77 9.94
CA ALA A 350 -2.60 7.43 9.11
C ALA A 350 -1.85 6.45 8.19
N CYS A 351 -1.43 6.93 7.02
CA CYS A 351 -0.44 6.28 6.19
C CYS A 351 0.86 7.09 6.15
N TYR A 352 1.96 6.36 5.96
CA TYR A 352 3.34 6.86 5.96
C TYR A 352 4.14 6.23 4.82
N PRO A 353 5.13 6.91 4.24
CA PRO A 353 6.13 6.25 3.42
C PRO A 353 6.82 5.14 4.23
N PHE A 354 7.32 4.11 3.57
CA PHE A 354 8.03 3.04 4.26
C PHE A 354 9.22 2.52 3.45
N ARG A 355 9.01 1.94 2.25
CA ARG A 355 10.10 1.37 1.47
C ARG A 355 9.88 1.56 -0.02
N GLU A 356 10.77 2.33 -0.64
CA GLU A 356 10.86 2.53 -2.09
C GLU A 356 11.93 1.64 -2.73
N GLY A 357 12.04 1.69 -4.07
CA GLY A 357 13.10 1.05 -4.82
C GLY A 357 12.88 -0.44 -5.11
N LEU A 358 11.61 -0.88 -5.13
CA LEU A 358 11.26 -2.22 -5.59
C LEU A 358 11.38 -2.33 -7.12
N ASP A 359 11.73 -3.52 -7.62
CA ASP A 359 12.08 -3.77 -9.01
C ASP A 359 10.93 -3.56 -9.99
N CYS A 360 9.67 -3.78 -9.56
CA CYS A 360 8.47 -3.62 -10.37
C CYS A 360 7.30 -3.10 -9.54
N GLY A 361 6.15 -2.85 -10.18
CA GLY A 361 4.91 -2.46 -9.51
C GLY A 361 4.45 -3.54 -8.54
N VAL A 362 4.18 -3.15 -7.29
CA VAL A 362 3.80 -4.10 -6.23
C VAL A 362 2.34 -4.52 -6.38
N VAL A 363 2.07 -5.83 -6.35
CA VAL A 363 0.73 -6.41 -6.36
C VAL A 363 0.52 -7.31 -5.14
N GLY A 364 1.40 -8.27 -4.90
CA GLY A 364 1.30 -9.23 -3.81
C GLY A 364 2.19 -8.88 -2.62
N LEU A 365 1.66 -8.99 -1.40
CA LEU A 365 2.40 -8.88 -0.15
C LEU A 365 2.06 -10.04 0.78
N GLN A 366 3.06 -10.58 1.47
CA GLN A 366 2.88 -11.58 2.52
C GLN A 366 3.89 -11.36 3.65
N MET A 367 3.37 -11.08 4.85
CA MET A 367 4.18 -11.04 6.07
C MET A 367 4.30 -12.44 6.65
N GLU A 368 5.52 -12.83 6.96
CA GLU A 368 5.81 -14.13 7.57
C GLU A 368 6.03 -14.02 9.09
N PRO A 369 5.71 -15.08 9.85
CA PRO A 369 5.92 -15.08 11.31
C PRO A 369 7.38 -14.93 11.74
N ASN A 370 8.33 -15.16 10.83
CA ASN A 370 9.76 -14.96 11.09
C ASN A 370 10.23 -13.51 10.83
N GLY A 371 9.32 -12.60 10.46
CA GLY A 371 9.63 -11.18 10.23
C GLY A 371 10.19 -10.89 8.84
N LYS A 372 9.83 -11.67 7.84
CA LYS A 372 10.18 -11.43 6.45
C LYS A 372 8.92 -11.00 5.68
N LEU A 373 9.01 -9.93 4.90
CA LEU A 373 7.91 -9.47 4.05
C LEU A 373 8.22 -9.81 2.59
N PHE A 374 7.48 -10.77 2.03
CA PHE A 374 7.56 -11.10 0.61
C PHE A 374 6.76 -10.11 -0.21
N VAL A 375 7.34 -9.70 -1.35
CA VAL A 375 6.81 -8.68 -2.25
C VAL A 375 6.88 -9.21 -3.68
N GLY A 376 5.76 -9.13 -4.37
CA GLY A 376 5.69 -9.53 -5.77
C GLY A 376 4.90 -8.55 -6.61
N GLY A 377 5.04 -8.64 -7.92
CA GLY A 377 4.28 -7.73 -8.74
C GLY A 377 4.58 -7.80 -10.23
N THR A 378 4.01 -6.81 -10.93
CA THR A 378 4.06 -6.68 -12.38
C THR A 378 3.93 -5.23 -12.83
N ASN A 379 4.54 -4.91 -13.97
CA ASN A 379 4.34 -3.64 -14.69
C ASN A 379 3.24 -3.74 -15.76
N ARG A 380 2.63 -4.90 -15.92
CA ARG A 380 1.61 -5.10 -16.94
C ARG A 380 0.32 -4.34 -16.62
N GLY A 381 -0.20 -3.63 -17.61
CA GLY A 381 -1.43 -2.85 -17.51
C GLY A 381 -1.21 -1.39 -17.08
N TRP A 382 -0.20 -1.10 -16.26
CA TRP A 382 0.15 0.25 -15.80
C TRP A 382 1.67 0.41 -15.78
N GLY A 383 2.16 1.58 -16.17
CA GLY A 383 3.55 1.92 -15.96
C GLY A 383 3.88 2.00 -14.47
N SER A 384 5.05 1.55 -14.07
CA SER A 384 5.53 1.69 -12.70
C SER A 384 6.90 2.38 -12.66
N ARG A 385 7.32 2.81 -11.46
CA ARG A 385 8.68 3.36 -11.26
C ARG A 385 9.74 2.28 -11.36
N GLY A 386 9.43 1.05 -10.94
CA GLY A 386 10.31 -0.10 -11.09
C GLY A 386 10.51 -0.43 -12.56
N THR A 387 11.72 -0.86 -12.93
CA THR A 387 12.13 -1.02 -14.33
C THR A 387 11.95 -2.42 -14.87
N LYS A 388 11.72 -3.43 -14.00
CA LYS A 388 11.49 -4.82 -14.41
C LYS A 388 10.01 -5.07 -14.68
N SER A 389 9.71 -5.96 -15.61
CA SER A 389 8.33 -6.33 -15.97
C SER A 389 7.62 -7.07 -14.84
N PHE A 390 8.34 -7.78 -14.00
CA PHE A 390 7.86 -8.54 -12.84
C PHE A 390 8.98 -8.69 -11.82
N CYS A 391 8.63 -9.02 -10.58
CA CYS A 391 9.60 -9.31 -9.54
C CYS A 391 9.05 -10.27 -8.48
N VAL A 392 9.95 -10.99 -7.84
CA VAL A 392 9.77 -11.63 -6.53
C VAL A 392 10.90 -11.12 -5.64
N GLN A 393 10.55 -10.45 -4.57
CA GLN A 393 11.48 -9.82 -3.65
C GLN A 393 11.09 -10.11 -2.20
N ARG A 394 12.01 -9.85 -1.28
CA ARG A 394 11.81 -9.99 0.15
C ARG A 394 12.42 -8.78 0.85
N LEU A 395 11.69 -8.19 1.78
CA LEU A 395 12.19 -7.17 2.69
C LEU A 395 12.58 -7.80 4.02
N ASP A 396 13.81 -7.60 4.44
CA ASP A 396 14.35 -8.07 5.71
C ASP A 396 14.74 -6.87 6.58
N TRP A 397 14.29 -6.87 7.84
CA TRP A 397 14.73 -5.88 8.81
C TRP A 397 16.21 -6.11 9.17
N THR A 398 17.01 -5.04 9.14
CA THR A 398 18.46 -5.11 9.43
C THR A 398 18.79 -5.18 10.94
N GLY A 399 17.78 -5.16 11.80
CA GLY A 399 17.95 -5.08 13.26
C GLY A 399 18.12 -3.64 13.78
N LYS A 400 18.20 -2.63 12.89
CA LYS A 400 18.30 -1.22 13.29
C LYS A 400 16.90 -0.60 13.34
N VAL A 401 16.59 0.12 14.41
CA VAL A 401 15.33 0.85 14.54
C VAL A 401 15.46 2.22 13.86
N PRO A 402 14.61 2.55 12.85
CA PRO A 402 14.59 3.90 12.28
C PRO A 402 14.01 4.89 13.29
N PHE A 403 14.40 6.17 13.23
CA PHE A 403 13.71 7.23 13.96
C PHE A 403 12.53 7.71 13.12
N GLU A 404 11.31 7.39 13.58
CA GLU A 404 10.06 7.51 12.84
C GLU A 404 8.89 7.91 13.75
N ILE A 405 7.85 8.49 13.16
CA ILE A 405 6.52 8.50 13.77
C ILE A 405 5.99 7.06 13.72
N LEU A 406 5.88 6.40 14.87
CA LEU A 406 5.34 5.05 14.99
C LEU A 406 3.83 5.04 14.73
N GLU A 407 3.10 5.96 15.39
CA GLU A 407 1.65 6.09 15.29
C GLU A 407 1.24 7.57 15.36
N MET A 408 0.16 7.92 14.67
CA MET A 408 -0.55 9.18 14.83
C MET A 408 -2.00 8.83 15.20
N LYS A 409 -2.46 9.31 16.35
CA LYS A 409 -3.79 9.02 16.90
C LYS A 409 -4.58 10.30 17.11
N ALA A 410 -5.87 10.27 16.84
CA ALA A 410 -6.74 11.39 17.14
C ALA A 410 -7.00 11.48 18.65
N ILE A 411 -6.87 12.67 19.20
CA ILE A 411 -7.25 13.00 20.57
C ILE A 411 -8.21 14.19 20.56
N LYS A 412 -8.84 14.49 21.69
CA LYS A 412 -9.71 15.66 21.80
C LYS A 412 -8.95 16.95 21.45
N GLY A 413 -9.32 17.56 20.31
CA GLY A 413 -8.74 18.82 19.84
C GLY A 413 -7.35 18.71 19.21
N GLY A 414 -6.91 17.52 18.79
CA GLY A 414 -5.58 17.37 18.21
C GLY A 414 -5.19 15.95 17.83
N PHE A 415 -3.89 15.72 17.85
CA PHE A 415 -3.30 14.39 17.61
C PHE A 415 -2.21 14.08 18.65
N GLU A 416 -2.12 12.81 19.03
CA GLU A 416 -0.95 12.24 19.70
C GLU A 416 -0.05 11.59 18.66
N LEU A 417 1.22 11.95 18.66
CA LEU A 417 2.27 11.30 17.88
C LEU A 417 3.07 10.39 18.80
N VAL A 418 3.23 9.13 18.43
CA VAL A 418 4.10 8.16 19.10
C VAL A 418 5.34 7.96 18.23
N PHE A 419 6.52 7.92 18.81
CA PHE A 419 7.78 7.77 18.08
C PHE A 419 8.46 6.44 18.40
N THR A 420 9.26 5.94 17.46
CA THR A 420 10.03 4.69 17.62
C THR A 420 11.22 4.82 18.58
N GLN A 421 11.68 6.03 18.83
CA GLN A 421 12.82 6.38 19.72
C GLN A 421 12.53 7.69 20.44
N PRO A 422 13.19 7.95 21.59
CA PRO A 422 13.01 9.22 22.31
C PRO A 422 13.31 10.44 21.46
N VAL A 423 12.46 11.46 21.62
CA VAL A 423 12.53 12.74 20.91
C VAL A 423 13.26 13.78 21.76
N ASP A 424 14.04 14.63 21.13
CA ASP A 424 14.64 15.80 21.78
C ASP A 424 13.55 16.80 22.19
N ARG A 425 13.56 17.21 23.48
CA ARG A 425 12.53 18.07 24.06
C ARG A 425 12.41 19.42 23.34
N ALA A 426 13.55 20.04 23.02
CA ALA A 426 13.54 21.37 22.41
C ALA A 426 12.85 21.35 21.04
N SER A 427 13.17 20.33 20.22
CA SER A 427 12.54 20.13 18.92
C SER A 427 11.09 19.68 19.01
N ALA A 428 10.75 18.85 20.01
CA ALA A 428 9.41 18.31 20.21
C ALA A 428 8.38 19.36 20.65
N GLU A 429 8.79 20.29 21.53
CA GLU A 429 7.89 21.33 22.08
C GLU A 429 7.92 22.64 21.27
N ASP A 430 8.78 22.75 20.25
CA ASP A 430 8.77 23.85 19.30
C ASP A 430 7.69 23.61 18.22
N ILE A 431 6.62 24.41 18.23
CA ILE A 431 5.52 24.31 17.26
C ILE A 431 5.99 24.53 15.80
N SER A 432 7.10 25.25 15.59
CA SER A 432 7.68 25.44 14.25
C SER A 432 8.28 24.17 13.65
N SER A 433 8.48 23.13 14.47
CA SER A 433 8.91 21.81 14.01
C SER A 433 7.84 21.10 13.17
N TYR A 434 6.60 21.59 13.22
CA TYR A 434 5.45 20.95 12.59
C TYR A 434 4.73 21.93 11.66
N ALA A 435 4.16 21.39 10.60
CA ALA A 435 3.18 22.08 9.77
C ALA A 435 2.05 21.12 9.41
N MET A 436 0.85 21.63 9.20
CA MET A 436 -0.29 20.81 8.83
C MET A 436 -1.07 21.43 7.68
N LYS A 437 -1.46 20.57 6.72
CA LYS A 437 -2.46 20.89 5.69
C LYS A 437 -3.62 19.93 5.83
N SER A 438 -4.81 20.36 5.48
CA SER A 438 -6.00 19.51 5.49
C SER A 438 -6.74 19.66 4.17
N PHE A 439 -7.27 18.57 3.62
CA PHE A 439 -8.03 18.55 2.37
C PHE A 439 -8.92 17.30 2.31
N THR A 440 -9.89 17.32 1.40
CA THR A 440 -10.75 16.17 1.12
C THR A 440 -10.91 15.97 -0.39
N TYR A 441 -11.82 15.08 -0.79
CA TYR A 441 -12.10 14.75 -2.18
C TYR A 441 -13.58 14.85 -2.46
N ILE A 442 -13.93 15.17 -3.71
CA ILE A 442 -15.32 15.16 -4.19
C ILE A 442 -15.76 13.69 -4.31
N TYR A 443 -16.88 13.36 -3.70
CA TYR A 443 -17.52 12.06 -3.82
C TYR A 443 -18.52 12.12 -4.98
N GLN A 444 -18.13 11.58 -6.15
CA GLN A 444 -18.81 11.82 -7.43
C GLN A 444 -18.69 10.64 -8.40
N GLY A 445 -19.62 10.56 -9.36
CA GLY A 445 -19.60 9.60 -10.46
C GLY A 445 -18.52 9.86 -11.51
N ALA A 446 -17.94 11.05 -11.56
CA ALA A 446 -16.78 11.33 -12.41
C ALA A 446 -15.52 10.60 -11.87
N TYR A 447 -14.52 10.40 -12.74
CA TYR A 447 -13.29 9.68 -12.40
C TYR A 447 -12.39 10.51 -11.47
N GLY A 448 -12.15 10.00 -10.26
CA GLY A 448 -11.26 10.61 -9.30
C GLY A 448 -11.73 11.99 -8.80
N SER A 449 -10.86 12.67 -8.07
CA SER A 449 -11.08 14.04 -7.61
C SER A 449 -9.74 14.75 -7.37
N PRO A 450 -9.64 16.04 -7.65
CA PRO A 450 -8.56 16.84 -7.07
C PRO A 450 -8.74 16.92 -5.55
N GLU A 451 -7.68 17.31 -4.86
CA GLU A 451 -7.76 17.75 -3.46
C GLU A 451 -8.57 19.05 -3.39
N VAL A 452 -9.63 19.05 -2.59
CA VAL A 452 -10.54 20.19 -2.43
C VAL A 452 -10.72 20.53 -0.97
N ASP A 453 -11.37 21.68 -0.68
CA ASP A 453 -11.63 22.19 0.68
C ASP A 453 -10.34 22.28 1.51
N ALA A 454 -9.25 22.68 0.85
CA ALA A 454 -7.94 22.78 1.47
C ALA A 454 -7.87 23.88 2.54
N THR A 455 -7.32 23.51 3.70
CA THR A 455 -7.08 24.45 4.82
C THR A 455 -5.71 24.18 5.44
N GLU A 456 -5.27 25.08 6.32
CA GLU A 456 -4.04 24.93 7.10
C GLU A 456 -4.39 24.99 8.60
N PRO A 457 -4.74 23.85 9.23
CA PRO A 457 -5.00 23.77 10.65
C PRO A 457 -3.81 24.28 11.46
N GLN A 458 -4.10 25.06 12.51
CA GLN A 458 -3.08 25.76 13.29
C GLN A 458 -2.66 24.95 14.51
N ILE A 459 -1.39 24.58 14.59
CA ILE A 459 -0.81 23.91 15.77
C ILE A 459 -0.62 24.97 16.85
N LYS A 460 -1.35 24.84 17.96
CA LYS A 460 -1.36 25.82 19.08
C LYS A 460 -0.38 25.49 20.17
N SER A 461 -0.14 24.19 20.39
CA SER A 461 0.87 23.72 21.34
C SER A 461 1.33 22.33 21.00
N ALA A 462 2.55 22.01 21.43
CA ALA A 462 3.16 20.68 21.39
C ALA A 462 3.70 20.35 22.78
N LYS A 463 3.34 19.20 23.32
CA LYS A 463 3.73 18.77 24.67
C LYS A 463 4.34 17.38 24.64
N LEU A 464 5.61 17.29 25.06
CA LEU A 464 6.34 16.02 25.16
C LEU A 464 5.98 15.27 26.44
N SER A 465 5.73 13.97 26.34
CA SER A 465 5.54 13.07 27.48
C SER A 465 6.83 12.89 28.30
N SER A 466 6.68 12.37 29.52
CA SER A 466 7.82 12.16 30.43
C SER A 466 8.81 11.09 29.95
N ASP A 467 8.33 10.10 29.17
CA ASP A 467 9.15 9.04 28.55
C ASP A 467 9.82 9.50 27.24
N ALA A 468 9.54 10.75 26.81
CA ALA A 468 10.03 11.34 25.58
C ALA A 468 9.64 10.57 24.29
N LEU A 469 8.64 9.70 24.34
CA LEU A 469 8.21 8.89 23.21
C LEU A 469 6.90 9.41 22.57
N ARG A 470 6.19 10.34 23.21
CA ARG A 470 4.91 10.85 22.73
C ARG A 470 4.88 12.37 22.72
N VAL A 471 4.25 12.92 21.69
CA VAL A 471 3.97 14.36 21.59
C VAL A 471 2.48 14.57 21.36
N GLU A 472 1.83 15.31 22.24
CA GLU A 472 0.45 15.77 22.08
C GLU A 472 0.46 17.12 21.36
N LEU A 473 -0.19 17.19 20.19
CA LEU A 473 -0.42 18.40 19.43
C LEU A 473 -1.85 18.90 19.63
N GLN A 474 -2.03 20.11 20.15
CA GLN A 474 -3.33 20.79 20.15
C GLN A 474 -3.46 21.61 18.88
N ILE A 475 -4.57 21.41 18.15
CA ILE A 475 -4.72 21.91 16.79
C ILE A 475 -6.10 22.54 16.63
N GLU A 476 -6.12 23.78 16.14
CA GLU A 476 -7.35 24.48 15.75
C GLU A 476 -7.61 24.28 14.26
N GLY A 477 -8.87 24.04 13.90
CA GLY A 477 -9.30 23.90 12.49
C GLY A 477 -9.29 22.46 11.96
N LEU A 478 -9.26 21.44 12.83
CA LEU A 478 -9.45 20.05 12.40
C LEU A 478 -10.84 19.86 11.78
N GLN A 479 -10.90 19.11 10.68
CA GLN A 479 -12.12 18.89 9.90
C GLN A 479 -12.38 17.40 9.72
N ARG A 480 -13.61 16.99 10.04
CA ARG A 480 -14.09 15.63 9.81
C ARG A 480 -14.21 15.31 8.32
N GLY A 481 -13.84 14.11 7.90
CA GLY A 481 -13.84 13.69 6.49
C GLY A 481 -12.68 14.25 5.67
N HIS A 482 -11.64 14.73 6.33
CA HIS A 482 -10.44 15.26 5.69
C HIS A 482 -9.21 14.39 5.96
N VAL A 483 -8.27 14.41 5.02
CA VAL A 483 -6.90 14.00 5.24
C VAL A 483 -6.13 15.16 5.88
N HIS A 484 -5.49 14.90 7.01
CA HIS A 484 -4.61 15.83 7.70
C HIS A 484 -3.17 15.43 7.41
N HIS A 485 -2.51 16.18 6.54
CA HIS A 485 -1.10 15.98 6.17
C HIS A 485 -0.22 16.72 7.18
N LEU A 486 0.36 15.97 8.10
CA LEU A 486 1.36 16.46 9.06
C LEU A 486 2.75 16.38 8.43
N MET A 487 3.51 17.46 8.53
CA MET A 487 4.93 17.57 8.16
C MET A 487 5.74 17.88 9.41
N SER A 488 6.66 17.00 9.81
CA SER A 488 7.41 17.06 11.09
C SER A 488 8.92 17.25 10.85
N LYS A 489 9.29 18.18 9.99
CA LYS A 489 10.68 18.37 9.52
C LYS A 489 11.66 18.86 10.60
N GLY A 490 11.15 19.54 11.64
CA GLY A 490 11.94 20.09 12.74
C GLY A 490 12.33 19.07 13.81
N ILE A 491 11.66 17.90 13.85
CA ILE A 491 11.83 16.89 14.90
C ILE A 491 13.21 16.23 14.84
N ARG A 492 13.79 16.05 16.04
CA ARG A 492 15.10 15.40 16.24
C ARG A 492 14.99 14.32 17.31
N SER A 493 15.78 13.23 17.15
CA SER A 493 15.91 12.23 18.20
C SER A 493 16.69 12.81 19.39
N ALA A 494 16.38 12.36 20.60
CA ALA A 494 17.22 12.65 21.75
C ALA A 494 18.65 12.13 21.51
N VAL A 495 19.65 12.90 21.92
CA VAL A 495 21.05 12.47 21.87
C VAL A 495 21.24 11.40 22.93
N GLN A 496 21.59 10.18 22.52
CA GLN A 496 22.02 9.16 23.47
C GLN A 496 23.40 9.59 24.03
N THR A 497 23.43 10.08 25.24
CA THR A 497 24.69 10.16 26.00
C THR A 497 25.13 8.73 26.27
N SER A 498 26.16 8.27 25.57
CA SER A 498 26.82 6.99 25.83
C SER A 498 27.48 7.07 27.23
N SER A 499 26.74 6.69 28.26
CA SER A 499 27.30 6.36 29.56
C SER A 499 27.80 4.92 29.47
N GLN A 500 29.10 4.76 29.16
CA GLN A 500 30.01 3.69 29.58
C GLN A 500 31.08 3.40 28.52
N GLU A 501 32.02 4.32 28.36
CA GLU A 501 33.42 3.90 28.23
C GLU A 501 34.18 4.57 29.38
N LYS A 502 34.56 3.76 30.36
CA LYS A 502 35.43 4.18 31.48
C LYS A 502 36.82 4.43 30.90
N GLY A 503 37.30 5.67 30.95
CA GLY A 503 38.71 5.94 30.96
C GLY A 503 39.28 6.95 29.97
N GLU A 504 38.62 8.08 29.70
CA GLU A 504 39.34 9.24 29.14
C GLU A 504 38.92 10.53 29.86
N SER A 505 39.90 11.32 30.27
CA SER A 505 39.75 12.59 30.96
C SER A 505 38.96 13.60 30.07
N PRO A 506 38.18 14.52 30.66
CA PRO A 506 37.37 15.47 29.87
C PRO A 506 38.27 16.48 29.18
N GLY A 507 38.49 16.26 27.88
CA GLY A 507 39.00 17.27 26.96
C GLY A 507 37.91 18.29 26.69
N GLN A 508 38.20 19.57 26.93
CA GLN A 508 37.34 20.72 26.68
C GLN A 508 36.93 20.79 25.19
N GLY A 509 35.63 20.89 24.91
CA GLY A 509 35.10 21.36 23.60
C GLY A 509 34.51 20.30 22.69
N GLY A 510 33.71 19.35 23.17
CA GLY A 510 32.86 18.51 22.29
C GLY A 510 31.58 19.25 21.93
N SER A 511 31.39 19.58 20.64
CA SER A 511 30.10 19.99 20.12
C SER A 511 29.07 18.91 20.46
N GLN A 512 28.04 19.23 21.24
CA GLN A 512 26.89 18.34 21.49
C GLN A 512 26.34 17.93 20.11
N GLY A 513 26.45 16.64 19.78
CA GLY A 513 26.00 16.11 18.51
C GLY A 513 24.49 16.37 18.37
N GLN A 514 24.08 17.08 17.34
CA GLN A 514 22.66 17.26 17.00
C GLN A 514 22.00 15.89 16.81
N GLY A 515 20.80 15.67 17.40
CA GLY A 515 19.98 14.48 17.19
C GLY A 515 19.67 14.26 15.69
N ARG A 516 19.37 13.02 15.32
CA ARG A 516 18.99 12.67 13.94
C ARG A 516 17.58 13.18 13.64
N GLY A 517 17.32 13.61 12.39
CA GLY A 517 15.97 13.85 11.87
C GLY A 517 15.18 12.54 11.70
N LEU A 518 13.86 12.65 11.55
CA LEU A 518 13.01 11.54 11.14
C LEU A 518 13.45 11.01 9.76
N LEU A 519 13.36 9.70 9.56
CA LEU A 519 13.59 9.07 8.24
C LEU A 519 12.52 9.53 7.25
N HIS A 520 11.24 9.52 7.67
CA HIS A 520 10.12 10.12 6.94
C HIS A 520 9.44 11.18 7.80
N THR A 521 9.25 12.37 7.23
CA THR A 521 8.71 13.53 7.96
C THR A 521 7.21 13.70 7.81
N ASP A 522 6.59 12.92 6.91
CA ASP A 522 5.23 13.11 6.44
C ASP A 522 4.32 12.00 6.96
N ALA A 523 3.15 12.39 7.49
CA ALA A 523 2.07 11.49 7.90
C ALA A 523 0.74 12.03 7.36
N TYR A 524 -0.10 11.15 6.84
CA TYR A 524 -1.41 11.52 6.26
C TYR A 524 -2.52 10.81 7.03
N TYR A 525 -3.17 11.52 7.94
CA TYR A 525 -4.24 10.98 8.79
C TYR A 525 -5.63 11.27 8.21
N THR A 526 -6.44 10.25 7.99
CA THR A 526 -7.84 10.36 7.59
C THR A 526 -8.71 10.48 8.84
N LEU A 527 -9.27 11.66 9.10
CA LEU A 527 -10.08 11.96 10.29
C LEU A 527 -11.56 11.87 9.97
N ASN A 528 -12.19 10.73 10.25
CA ASN A 528 -13.62 10.50 10.02
C ASN A 528 -14.47 10.80 11.24
N TYR A 529 -13.98 10.46 12.43
CA TYR A 529 -14.67 10.59 13.70
C TYR A 529 -13.78 11.29 14.73
N LEU A 530 -14.36 12.18 15.50
CA LEU A 530 -13.66 12.87 16.59
C LEU A 530 -13.78 12.01 17.86
N PRO A 531 -12.69 11.83 18.64
CA PRO A 531 -12.70 11.11 19.91
C PRO A 531 -13.56 11.76 20.98
#